data_50de8eb79d20a7243fb65ca1a434b338
#
_entry.id   50de8eb79d20a7243fb65ca1a434b338
#
_cell.length_a   1.000
_cell.length_b   1.000
_cell.length_c   1.000
_cell.angle_alpha   90.00
_cell.angle_beta   90.00
_cell.angle_gamma   90.00
#
_symmetry.space_group_name_H-M   'P 1'
#
loop_
_entity.id
_entity.type
_entity.pdbx_description
1 polymer ?
#
loop_
_entity_poly.entity_id
_entity_poly.type
_entity_poly.pdbx_seq_one_letter_code
_entity_poly.pdbx_strand_id
1 'polypeptide(L)'
;MKTNTGRFFEDYSIGQVIDHACPRTLGSGERALYHALYPSRHALYSSDLFAQSCGLKSSPIDDLIVFHIVFGKSVPDVSINAVANLGYAETRWLAAVYPGDTLRARSTVIGLKQNSSGKTGVVWVKTEGFNQKNT
;
A
#
# COMPACT_ATOMS: atom_id res chain seq x y z
N MET A 1 9.20 -18.61 -2.37
CA MET A 1 9.12 -17.33 -3.09
C MET A 1 8.01 -17.47 -4.11
N LYS A 2 6.99 -16.60 -4.07
CA LYS A 2 5.91 -16.63 -5.05
C LYS A 2 6.39 -15.95 -6.31
N THR A 3 6.66 -16.72 -7.36
CA THR A 3 6.94 -16.19 -8.69
C THR A 3 5.60 -16.05 -9.39
N ASN A 4 5.07 -14.86 -9.41
CA ASN A 4 3.79 -14.59 -10.07
C ASN A 4 4.07 -13.84 -11.38
N THR A 5 3.57 -14.38 -12.48
CA THR A 5 3.63 -13.74 -13.80
C THR A 5 2.59 -12.63 -13.95
N GLY A 6 1.85 -12.32 -12.90
CA GLY A 6 0.73 -11.37 -12.91
C GLY A 6 -0.59 -12.03 -13.28
N ARG A 7 -1.61 -11.21 -13.45
CA ARG A 7 -2.96 -11.60 -13.85
C ARG A 7 -3.45 -10.74 -15.00
N PHE A 8 -4.30 -11.32 -15.83
CA PHE A 8 -5.10 -10.62 -16.82
C PHE A 8 -6.54 -10.48 -16.32
N PHE A 9 -7.37 -9.72 -17.03
CA PHE A 9 -8.75 -9.46 -16.63
C PHE A 9 -9.56 -10.76 -16.37
N GLU A 10 -9.32 -11.77 -17.19
CA GLU A 10 -10.00 -13.07 -17.14
C GLU A 10 -9.65 -13.90 -15.90
N ASP A 11 -8.55 -13.59 -15.23
CA ASP A 11 -8.08 -14.30 -14.03
C ASP A 11 -8.75 -13.80 -12.74
N TYR A 12 -9.62 -12.77 -12.83
CA TYR A 12 -10.25 -12.19 -11.66
C TYR A 12 -11.70 -12.64 -11.50
N SER A 13 -12.11 -12.76 -10.24
CA SER A 13 -13.51 -12.93 -9.86
C SER A 13 -13.86 -12.00 -8.69
N ILE A 14 -15.13 -11.52 -8.67
CA ILE A 14 -15.59 -10.65 -7.58
C ILE A 14 -15.53 -11.42 -6.26
N GLY A 15 -15.01 -10.77 -5.22
CA GLY A 15 -14.79 -11.38 -3.91
C GLY A 15 -13.48 -12.17 -3.79
N GLN A 16 -12.72 -12.33 -4.87
CA GLN A 16 -11.41 -12.97 -4.83
C GLN A 16 -10.47 -12.22 -3.88
N VAL A 17 -9.85 -12.96 -2.97
CA VAL A 17 -8.88 -12.45 -2.00
C VAL A 17 -7.48 -12.86 -2.42
N ILE A 18 -6.57 -11.92 -2.44
CA ILE A 18 -5.17 -12.09 -2.86
C ILE A 18 -4.27 -11.61 -1.73
N ASP A 19 -3.60 -12.53 -1.06
CA ASP A 19 -2.54 -12.20 -0.11
C ASP A 19 -1.22 -11.95 -0.85
N HIS A 20 -0.66 -10.77 -0.67
CA HIS A 20 0.58 -10.39 -1.35
C HIS A 20 1.80 -10.95 -0.64
N ALA A 21 2.74 -11.48 -1.43
CA ALA A 21 4.00 -12.00 -0.91
C ALA A 21 4.90 -10.89 -0.35
N CYS A 22 5.95 -11.30 0.36
CA CYS A 22 7.04 -10.45 0.82
C CYS A 22 6.62 -9.36 1.84
N PRO A 23 6.39 -9.75 3.10
CA PRO A 23 6.31 -8.75 4.18
C PRO A 23 7.59 -7.91 4.21
N ARG A 24 7.46 -6.63 4.58
CA ARG A 24 8.60 -5.71 4.63
C ARG A 24 8.64 -4.97 5.97
N THR A 25 9.75 -5.08 6.67
CA THR A 25 10.04 -4.29 7.86
C THR A 25 10.54 -2.91 7.43
N LEU A 26 9.97 -1.86 7.99
CA LEU A 26 10.35 -0.48 7.75
C LEU A 26 11.41 -0.04 8.75
N GLY A 27 12.44 0.63 8.26
CA GLY A 27 13.48 1.21 9.10
C GLY A 27 13.37 2.74 9.19
N SER A 28 14.23 3.34 10.00
CA SER A 28 14.42 4.79 10.02
C SER A 28 15.06 5.31 8.74
N GLY A 29 15.74 4.44 7.98
CA GLY A 29 16.41 4.80 6.72
C GLY A 29 15.43 5.25 5.64
N GLU A 30 14.30 4.53 5.47
CA GLU A 30 13.26 4.92 4.51
C GLU A 30 12.70 6.31 4.84
N ARG A 31 12.44 6.57 6.13
CA ARG A 31 11.97 7.87 6.60
C ARG A 31 12.98 8.97 6.32
N ALA A 32 14.25 8.74 6.65
CA ALA A 32 15.32 9.72 6.44
C ALA A 32 15.51 10.05 4.95
N LEU A 33 15.54 9.03 4.09
CA LEU A 33 15.67 9.21 2.65
C LEU A 33 14.48 9.96 2.07
N TYR A 34 13.26 9.59 2.46
CA TYR A 34 12.04 10.25 1.98
C TYR A 34 12.02 11.73 2.36
N HIS A 35 12.35 12.07 3.61
CA HIS A 35 12.39 13.45 4.08
C HIS A 35 13.53 14.26 3.44
N ALA A 36 14.62 13.62 3.03
CA ALA A 36 15.69 14.30 2.29
C ALA A 36 15.26 14.67 0.86
N LEU A 37 14.46 13.80 0.22
CA LEU A 37 13.95 14.01 -1.14
C LEU A 37 12.69 14.88 -1.17
N TYR A 38 11.81 14.68 -0.21
CA TYR A 38 10.50 15.33 -0.10
C TYR A 38 10.31 15.88 1.32
N PRO A 39 10.92 17.03 1.64
CA PRO A 39 10.89 17.57 2.99
C PRO A 39 9.44 17.83 3.45
N SER A 40 9.01 17.12 4.49
CA SER A 40 7.73 17.39 5.15
C SER A 40 7.82 18.66 5.98
N ARG A 41 6.84 19.54 5.85
CA ARG A 41 6.71 20.72 6.71
C ARG A 41 6.00 20.40 8.02
N HIS A 42 5.42 19.19 8.14
CA HIS A 42 4.72 18.80 9.34
C HIS A 42 5.66 18.10 10.31
N ALA A 43 5.88 18.71 11.46
CA ALA A 43 6.83 18.23 12.46
C ALA A 43 6.48 16.84 13.04
N LEU A 44 5.24 16.35 12.84
CA LEU A 44 4.79 15.04 13.29
C LEU A 44 5.68 13.90 12.77
N TYR A 45 6.14 14.01 11.52
CA TYR A 45 6.95 12.98 10.87
C TYR A 45 8.46 13.15 11.05
N SER A 46 8.92 14.30 11.58
CA SER A 46 10.33 14.65 11.66
C SER A 46 10.84 14.95 13.07
N SER A 47 9.96 15.14 14.04
CA SER A 47 10.33 15.47 15.42
C SER A 47 9.64 14.53 16.42
N ASP A 48 10.42 13.70 17.09
CA ASP A 48 9.89 12.80 18.12
C ASP A 48 9.28 13.58 19.29
N LEU A 49 9.88 14.71 19.68
CA LEU A 49 9.33 15.56 20.74
C LEU A 49 7.96 16.14 20.37
N PHE A 50 7.80 16.58 19.13
CA PHE A 50 6.52 17.08 18.64
C PHE A 50 5.48 15.95 18.58
N ALA A 51 5.84 14.78 18.03
CA ALA A 51 4.94 13.63 17.97
C ALA A 51 4.48 13.19 19.36
N GLN A 52 5.38 13.17 20.34
CA GLN A 52 5.07 12.88 21.73
C GLN A 52 4.13 13.92 22.36
N SER A 53 4.31 15.20 22.05
CA SER A 53 3.39 16.23 22.51
C SER A 53 1.98 16.09 21.90
N CYS A 54 1.87 15.42 20.75
CA CYS A 54 0.59 15.05 20.12
C CYS A 54 0.02 13.71 20.61
N GLY A 55 0.65 13.07 21.59
CA GLY A 55 0.18 11.81 22.16
C GLY A 55 0.67 10.53 21.45
N LEU A 56 1.60 10.65 20.48
CA LEU A 56 2.22 9.51 19.83
C LEU A 56 3.48 9.06 20.58
N LYS A 57 3.89 7.79 20.40
CA LYS A 57 5.12 7.29 21.04
C LYS A 57 6.41 7.89 20.48
N SER A 58 6.41 8.24 19.19
CA SER A 58 7.51 8.86 18.45
C SER A 58 7.00 9.32 17.09
N SER A 59 7.84 9.92 16.26
CA SER A 59 7.50 10.23 14.88
C SER A 59 7.14 8.98 14.08
N PRO A 60 5.95 8.89 13.49
CA PRO A 60 5.58 7.78 12.62
C PRO A 60 6.32 7.84 11.27
N ILE A 61 6.21 6.77 10.51
CA ILE A 61 6.53 6.75 9.09
C ILE A 61 5.49 7.60 8.35
N ASP A 62 5.94 8.42 7.40
CA ASP A 62 5.04 9.24 6.58
C ASP A 62 3.99 8.36 5.87
N ASP A 63 2.76 8.81 5.89
CA ASP A 63 1.61 8.08 5.34
C ASP A 63 1.79 7.72 3.87
N LEU A 64 2.44 8.57 3.08
CA LEU A 64 2.70 8.29 1.67
C LEU A 64 3.75 7.19 1.48
N ILE A 65 4.73 7.07 2.37
CA ILE A 65 5.65 5.93 2.35
C ILE A 65 4.88 4.64 2.60
N VAL A 66 3.99 4.63 3.60
CA VAL A 66 3.14 3.47 3.92
C VAL A 66 2.27 3.10 2.71
N PHE A 67 1.64 4.10 2.09
CA PHE A 67 0.84 3.92 0.87
C PHE A 67 1.68 3.27 -0.24
N HIS A 68 2.85 3.81 -0.56
CA HIS A 68 3.71 3.27 -1.62
C HIS A 68 4.14 1.83 -1.36
N ILE A 69 4.42 1.49 -0.11
CA ILE A 69 4.84 0.14 0.25
C ILE A 69 3.68 -0.85 0.14
N VAL A 70 2.51 -0.52 0.66
CA VAL A 70 1.31 -1.37 0.60
C VAL A 70 0.86 -1.54 -0.85
N PHE A 71 0.77 -0.43 -1.60
CA PHE A 71 0.45 -0.46 -3.02
C PHE A 71 1.47 -1.26 -3.82
N GLY A 72 2.77 -1.03 -3.61
CA GLY A 72 3.84 -1.74 -4.31
C GLY A 72 3.78 -3.27 -4.15
N LYS A 73 3.27 -3.76 -2.99
CA LYS A 73 3.08 -5.19 -2.77
C LYS A 73 1.98 -5.78 -3.67
N SER A 74 0.98 -5.00 -4.02
CA SER A 74 -0.12 -5.46 -4.88
C SER A 74 0.28 -5.56 -6.36
N VAL A 75 1.28 -4.80 -6.79
CA VAL A 75 1.65 -4.68 -8.21
C VAL A 75 1.95 -6.03 -8.88
N PRO A 76 2.81 -6.91 -8.34
CA PRO A 76 3.12 -8.19 -8.98
C PRO A 76 1.91 -9.11 -9.12
N ASP A 77 0.94 -8.99 -8.22
CA ASP A 77 -0.23 -9.87 -8.20
C ASP A 77 -1.44 -9.28 -8.91
N VAL A 78 -1.57 -7.95 -8.95
CA VAL A 78 -2.78 -7.28 -9.41
C VAL A 78 -2.54 -6.49 -10.70
N SER A 79 -1.48 -5.69 -10.79
CA SER A 79 -1.43 -4.67 -11.83
C SER A 79 -0.23 -4.73 -12.77
N ILE A 80 0.66 -5.73 -12.63
CA ILE A 80 1.87 -5.79 -13.47
C ILE A 80 1.57 -5.93 -14.97
N ASN A 81 0.43 -6.55 -15.33
CA ASN A 81 -0.05 -6.70 -16.70
C ASN A 81 -1.10 -5.64 -17.09
N ALA A 82 -1.41 -4.69 -16.20
CA ALA A 82 -2.37 -3.65 -16.49
C ALA A 82 -1.83 -2.67 -17.53
N VAL A 83 -2.69 -2.22 -18.43
CA VAL A 83 -2.36 -1.19 -19.43
C VAL A 83 -2.15 0.16 -18.73
N ALA A 84 -2.97 0.47 -17.72
CA ALA A 84 -2.89 1.70 -16.95
C ALA A 84 -3.52 1.55 -15.57
N ASN A 85 -2.99 2.30 -14.60
CA ASN A 85 -3.67 2.57 -13.35
C ASN A 85 -4.64 3.75 -13.59
N LEU A 86 -5.93 3.52 -13.38
CA LEU A 86 -6.96 4.52 -13.65
C LEU A 86 -7.19 5.48 -12.47
N GLY A 87 -6.66 5.16 -11.30
CA GLY A 87 -6.74 6.03 -10.13
C GLY A 87 -7.03 5.31 -8.82
N TYR A 88 -7.21 6.11 -7.79
CA TYR A 88 -7.52 5.69 -6.43
C TYR A 88 -8.81 6.41 -6.00
N ALA A 89 -9.85 5.65 -5.64
CA ALA A 89 -11.14 6.24 -5.26
C ALA A 89 -11.13 6.71 -3.80
N GLU A 90 -10.50 5.95 -2.91
CA GLU A 90 -10.50 6.22 -1.48
C GLU A 90 -9.22 5.67 -0.85
N THR A 91 -8.59 6.46 0.01
CA THR A 91 -7.45 6.04 0.81
C THR A 91 -7.66 6.48 2.25
N ARG A 92 -7.47 5.56 3.21
CA ARG A 92 -7.58 5.84 4.64
C ARG A 92 -6.39 5.27 5.39
N TRP A 93 -5.82 6.05 6.30
CA TRP A 93 -4.79 5.63 7.24
C TRP A 93 -5.47 5.34 8.57
N LEU A 94 -5.49 4.06 8.95
CA LEU A 94 -6.26 3.59 10.11
C LEU A 94 -5.42 3.54 11.38
N ALA A 95 -4.10 3.44 11.23
CA ALA A 95 -3.15 3.39 12.33
C ALA A 95 -1.81 3.99 11.93
N ALA A 96 -1.12 4.61 12.89
CA ALA A 96 0.24 5.09 12.68
C ALA A 96 1.22 3.90 12.56
N VAL A 97 2.10 3.98 11.57
CA VAL A 97 3.17 2.99 11.33
C VAL A 97 4.48 3.58 11.81
N TYR A 98 5.31 2.76 12.44
CA TYR A 98 6.56 3.20 13.03
C TYR A 98 7.77 2.43 12.48
N PRO A 99 8.99 3.00 12.57
CA PRO A 99 10.19 2.22 12.33
C PRO A 99 10.21 0.94 13.18
N GLY A 100 10.49 -0.20 12.54
CA GLY A 100 10.42 -1.54 13.13
C GLY A 100 9.12 -2.29 12.83
N ASP A 101 8.08 -1.62 12.35
CA ASP A 101 6.87 -2.31 11.92
C ASP A 101 7.09 -3.09 10.61
N THR A 102 6.50 -4.28 10.53
CA THR A 102 6.54 -5.13 9.34
C THR A 102 5.19 -5.11 8.65
N LEU A 103 5.14 -4.58 7.44
CA LEU A 103 3.91 -4.46 6.66
C LEU A 103 3.67 -5.67 5.77
N ARG A 104 2.43 -6.12 5.76
CA ARG A 104 1.83 -7.07 4.82
C ARG A 104 0.69 -6.38 4.08
N ALA A 105 0.27 -6.94 2.95
CA ALA A 105 -0.86 -6.41 2.21
C ALA A 105 -1.73 -7.54 1.65
N ARG A 106 -3.02 -7.24 1.49
CA ARG A 106 -4.05 -8.10 0.93
C ARG A 106 -4.95 -7.27 0.03
N SER A 107 -5.31 -7.80 -1.12
CA SER A 107 -6.31 -7.18 -2.01
C SER A 107 -7.54 -8.05 -2.12
N THR A 108 -8.70 -7.40 -2.18
CA THR A 108 -9.98 -8.04 -2.49
C THR A 108 -10.53 -7.42 -3.76
N VAL A 109 -10.92 -8.23 -4.73
CA VAL A 109 -11.57 -7.77 -5.97
C VAL A 109 -13.01 -7.37 -5.64
N ILE A 110 -13.31 -6.09 -5.81
CA ILE A 110 -14.63 -5.51 -5.45
C ILE A 110 -15.48 -5.15 -6.67
N GLY A 111 -14.91 -5.18 -7.87
CA GLY A 111 -15.64 -4.90 -9.10
C GLY A 111 -14.88 -5.34 -10.34
N LEU A 112 -15.63 -5.75 -11.35
CA LEU A 112 -15.15 -6.12 -12.68
C LEU A 112 -16.09 -5.53 -13.75
N LYS A 113 -15.50 -4.95 -14.79
CA LYS A 113 -16.28 -4.46 -15.94
C LYS A 113 -15.49 -4.65 -17.22
N GLN A 114 -16.03 -5.45 -18.13
CA GLN A 114 -15.49 -5.55 -19.49
C GLN A 114 -15.79 -4.28 -20.25
N ASN A 115 -14.83 -3.77 -20.99
CA ASN A 115 -15.03 -2.63 -21.89
C ASN A 115 -15.78 -3.05 -23.14
N SER A 116 -16.46 -2.10 -23.77
CA SER A 116 -17.29 -2.32 -24.97
C SER A 116 -16.50 -2.90 -26.15
N SER A 117 -15.19 -2.66 -26.21
CA SER A 117 -14.31 -3.24 -27.24
C SER A 117 -14.12 -4.77 -27.09
N GLY A 118 -14.44 -5.34 -25.94
CA GLY A 118 -14.19 -6.75 -25.62
C GLY A 118 -12.71 -7.13 -25.44
N LYS A 119 -11.78 -6.17 -25.59
CA LYS A 119 -10.33 -6.42 -25.57
C LYS A 119 -9.68 -6.12 -24.22
N THR A 120 -10.34 -5.36 -23.38
CA THR A 120 -9.83 -4.96 -22.06
C THR A 120 -10.97 -4.92 -21.05
N GLY A 121 -10.61 -4.88 -19.76
CA GLY A 121 -11.56 -4.70 -18.68
C GLY A 121 -10.96 -3.86 -17.56
N VAL A 122 -11.84 -3.37 -16.70
CA VAL A 122 -11.47 -2.62 -15.49
C VAL A 122 -11.68 -3.51 -14.28
N VAL A 123 -10.68 -3.56 -13.42
CA VAL A 123 -10.70 -4.28 -12.16
C VAL A 123 -10.62 -3.27 -11.02
N TRP A 124 -11.56 -3.31 -10.10
CA TRP A 124 -11.51 -2.55 -8.85
C TRP A 124 -11.08 -3.47 -7.71
N VAL A 125 -10.09 -3.03 -6.98
CA VAL A 125 -9.59 -3.76 -5.82
C VAL A 125 -9.60 -2.87 -4.58
N LYS A 126 -9.93 -3.45 -3.44
CA LYS A 126 -9.68 -2.89 -2.11
C LYS A 126 -8.40 -3.51 -1.60
N THR A 127 -7.35 -2.72 -1.43
CA THR A 127 -6.06 -3.18 -0.87
C THR A 127 -5.91 -2.67 0.56
N GLU A 128 -5.64 -3.57 1.48
CA GLU A 128 -5.47 -3.32 2.90
C GLU A 128 -4.05 -3.66 3.32
N GLY A 129 -3.40 -2.75 4.05
CA GLY A 129 -2.11 -2.97 4.70
C GLY A 129 -2.28 -3.35 6.15
N PHE A 130 -1.44 -4.24 6.65
CA PHE A 130 -1.44 -4.70 8.03
C PHE A 130 -0.03 -4.71 8.58
N ASN A 131 0.13 -4.29 9.82
CA ASN A 131 1.38 -4.49 10.56
C ASN A 131 1.44 -5.92 11.17
N GLN A 132 2.50 -6.22 11.94
CA GLN A 132 2.67 -7.52 12.61
C GLN A 132 1.61 -7.82 13.67
N LYS A 133 0.84 -6.83 14.11
CA LYS A 133 -0.25 -6.97 15.09
C LYS A 133 -1.63 -7.10 14.44
N ASN A 134 -1.69 -7.18 13.09
CA ASN A 134 -2.92 -7.16 12.29
C ASN A 134 -3.76 -5.87 12.43
N THR A 135 -3.08 -4.76 12.71
CA THR A 135 -3.68 -3.43 12.72
C THR A 135 -3.34 -2.71 11.44
#